data_5ad4b74df8936cba2a11db259bfa970e
#
_entry.id   5ad4b74df8936cba2a11db259bfa970e
#
_cell.length_a   1.000
_cell.length_b   1.000
_cell.length_c   1.000
_cell.angle_alpha   90.00
_cell.angle_beta   90.00
_cell.angle_gamma   90.00
#
_symmetry.space_group_name_H-M   'P 1'
#
loop_
_entity.id
_entity.type
_entity.pdbx_description
1 polymer ?
#
loop_
_entity_poly.entity_id
_entity_poly.type
_entity_poly.pdbx_seq_one_letter_code
_entity_poly.pdbx_strand_id
1 'polypeptide(L)'
;GTFGEHFSLTRMTWIKPSFLWMMYRCGWAEKENQERVLAIDIKREAFDKIVKNSVISSYKPNLGITEDEWKEKVKNSLVRCQWDPERDIYGKPIGRRSIQLGIRGEAVIKYVNEWIVKITDITDDVKKIKQSIDNGTFKESF
;
A
#
# COMPACT_ATOMS: atom_id res chain seq x y z
N GLY A 1 18.37 -2.43 -2.40
CA GLY A 1 17.81 -3.23 -3.44
C GLY A 1 17.28 -2.44 -4.61
N THR A 2 17.37 -3.03 -5.75
CA THR A 2 16.82 -2.47 -6.97
C THR A 2 15.58 -3.25 -7.39
N PHE A 3 14.61 -2.54 -7.94
CA PHE A 3 13.43 -3.17 -8.52
C PHE A 3 13.78 -3.78 -9.88
N GLY A 4 13.05 -4.82 -10.27
CA GLY A 4 13.24 -5.47 -11.55
C GLY A 4 12.80 -4.59 -12.73
N GLU A 5 13.02 -5.12 -13.94
CA GLU A 5 12.73 -4.41 -15.19
C GLU A 5 11.27 -4.00 -15.38
N HIS A 6 10.34 -4.65 -14.65
CA HIS A 6 8.91 -4.33 -14.73
C HIS A 6 8.50 -3.13 -13.87
N PHE A 7 9.39 -2.63 -13.03
CA PHE A 7 9.13 -1.45 -12.21
C PHE A 7 9.24 -0.18 -13.04
N SER A 8 8.19 0.65 -13.03
CA SER A 8 8.16 1.87 -13.81
C SER A 8 8.19 3.11 -12.92
N LEU A 9 9.13 4.02 -13.17
CA LEU A 9 9.21 5.31 -12.48
C LEU A 9 8.17 6.31 -12.97
N THR A 10 7.52 6.04 -14.12
CA THR A 10 6.52 6.94 -14.71
C THR A 10 5.10 6.62 -14.26
N ARG A 11 4.88 5.43 -13.71
CA ARG A 11 3.59 5.00 -13.18
C ARG A 11 3.47 5.33 -11.70
N MET A 12 2.22 5.40 -11.23
CA MET A 12 1.97 5.53 -9.82
C MET A 12 2.32 4.22 -9.10
N THR A 13 3.12 4.34 -8.05
CA THR A 13 3.48 3.22 -7.18
C THR A 13 2.63 3.32 -5.92
N TRP A 14 1.91 2.25 -5.59
CA TRP A 14 1.05 2.22 -4.41
C TRP A 14 1.71 1.45 -3.29
N ILE A 15 1.73 2.06 -2.10
CA ILE A 15 2.21 1.43 -0.88
C ILE A 15 1.05 1.24 0.08
N LYS A 16 0.99 0.07 0.72
CA LYS A 16 -0.10 -0.31 1.60
C LYS A 16 0.45 -0.83 2.92
N PRO A 17 0.34 -0.07 4.00
CA PRO A 17 0.85 -0.52 5.30
C PRO A 17 0.13 -1.73 5.90
N SER A 18 -1.11 -1.98 5.50
CA SER A 18 -1.86 -3.11 6.03
C SER A 18 -1.48 -4.43 5.37
N PHE A 19 -0.92 -5.34 6.17
CA PHE A 19 -0.59 -6.69 5.73
C PHE A 19 -1.84 -7.47 5.30
N LEU A 20 -2.89 -7.46 6.10
CA LEU A 20 -4.10 -8.23 5.81
C LEU A 20 -4.84 -7.74 4.57
N TRP A 21 -4.87 -6.42 4.35
CA TRP A 21 -5.44 -5.90 3.12
C TRP A 21 -4.65 -6.38 1.90
N MET A 22 -3.32 -6.39 2.00
CA MET A 22 -2.47 -6.90 0.92
C MET A 22 -2.71 -8.38 0.67
N MET A 23 -2.89 -9.17 1.72
CA MET A 23 -3.22 -10.59 1.57
C MET A 23 -4.56 -10.78 0.87
N TYR A 24 -5.55 -9.97 1.22
CA TYR A 24 -6.82 -9.92 0.50
C TYR A 24 -6.61 -9.58 -0.98
N ARG A 25 -5.79 -8.58 -1.27
CA ARG A 25 -5.54 -8.09 -2.63
C ARG A 25 -4.82 -9.11 -3.51
N CYS A 26 -3.80 -9.77 -2.98
CA CYS A 26 -2.99 -10.74 -3.73
C CYS A 26 -3.43 -12.20 -3.55
N GLY A 27 -4.50 -12.44 -2.78
CA GLY A 27 -4.95 -13.81 -2.51
C GLY A 27 -3.88 -14.66 -1.83
N TRP A 28 -3.17 -14.11 -0.85
CA TRP A 28 -2.08 -14.79 -0.15
C TRP A 28 -0.98 -15.28 -1.09
N ALA A 29 -0.61 -14.44 -2.07
CA ALA A 29 0.40 -14.72 -3.09
C ALA A 29 -0.01 -15.81 -4.10
N GLU A 30 -1.30 -16.06 -4.24
CA GLU A 30 -1.81 -17.07 -5.19
C GLU A 30 -2.38 -16.47 -6.47
N LYS A 31 -2.74 -15.18 -6.46
CA LYS A 31 -3.27 -14.53 -7.67
C LYS A 31 -2.20 -14.36 -8.74
N GLU A 32 -2.62 -14.54 -10.00
CA GLU A 32 -1.76 -14.33 -11.16
C GLU A 32 -1.11 -12.96 -11.13
N ASN A 33 0.18 -12.90 -11.39
CA ASN A 33 1.02 -11.70 -11.36
C ASN A 33 1.18 -11.06 -9.97
N GLN A 34 0.75 -11.76 -8.91
CA GLN A 34 0.86 -11.31 -7.52
C GLN A 34 1.42 -12.42 -6.63
N GLU A 35 2.23 -13.31 -7.18
CA GLU A 35 2.76 -14.49 -6.49
C GLU A 35 3.97 -14.17 -5.59
N ARG A 36 4.51 -12.95 -5.70
CA ARG A 36 5.62 -12.48 -4.84
C ARG A 36 5.12 -11.38 -3.93
N VAL A 37 5.49 -11.45 -2.65
CA VAL A 37 5.14 -10.44 -1.66
C VAL A 37 6.42 -9.88 -1.04
N LEU A 38 6.55 -8.57 -1.08
CA LEU A 38 7.71 -7.86 -0.54
C LEU A 38 7.27 -7.00 0.64
N ALA A 39 7.99 -7.14 1.76
CA ALA A 39 7.88 -6.20 2.88
C ALA A 39 8.93 -5.12 2.66
N ILE A 40 8.49 -3.88 2.63
CA ILE A 40 9.38 -2.74 2.37
C ILE A 40 9.39 -1.86 3.61
N ASP A 41 10.56 -1.77 4.23
CA ASP A 41 10.76 -0.88 5.37
C ASP A 41 11.18 0.49 4.86
N ILE A 42 10.48 1.52 5.27
CA ILE A 42 10.81 2.90 4.92
C ILE A 42 11.05 3.72 6.18
N LYS A 43 11.78 4.83 6.03
CA LYS A 43 12.01 5.77 7.12
C LYS A 43 10.68 6.31 7.63
N ARG A 44 10.51 6.36 8.96
CA ARG A 44 9.28 6.88 9.57
C ARG A 44 9.00 8.32 9.14
N GLU A 45 10.03 9.15 9.15
CA GLU A 45 9.92 10.56 8.72
C GLU A 45 9.44 10.67 7.27
N ALA A 46 9.89 9.77 6.41
CA ALA A 46 9.48 9.72 5.02
C ALA A 46 8.00 9.37 4.89
N PHE A 47 7.55 8.37 5.64
CA PHE A 47 6.14 7.99 5.66
C PHE A 47 5.26 9.16 6.11
N ASP A 48 5.62 9.81 7.20
CA ASP A 48 4.88 10.95 7.73
C ASP A 48 4.82 12.10 6.73
N LYS A 49 5.91 12.35 6.01
CA LYS A 49 5.97 13.37 4.96
C LYS A 49 5.08 13.02 3.77
N ILE A 50 5.07 11.75 3.36
CA ILE A 50 4.20 11.27 2.27
C ILE A 50 2.74 11.50 2.65
N VAL A 51 2.33 11.11 3.83
CA VAL A 51 0.95 11.29 4.32
C VAL A 51 0.58 12.78 4.35
N LYS A 52 1.46 13.62 4.89
CA LYS A 52 1.22 15.06 5.01
C LYS A 52 0.99 15.73 3.66
N ASN A 53 1.70 15.28 2.63
CA ASN A 53 1.62 15.87 1.30
C ASN A 53 0.61 15.18 0.38
N SER A 54 -0.14 14.20 0.89
CA SER A 54 -1.09 13.45 0.08
C SER A 54 -2.39 14.23 -0.17
N VAL A 55 -3.01 13.95 -1.30
CA VAL A 55 -4.34 14.45 -1.66
C VAL A 55 -5.25 13.23 -1.79
N ILE A 56 -6.45 13.33 -1.21
CA ILE A 56 -7.41 12.22 -1.26
C ILE A 56 -7.77 11.89 -2.72
N SER A 57 -7.87 10.61 -3.05
CA SER A 57 -8.03 10.14 -4.43
C SER A 57 -9.45 10.30 -4.98
N SER A 58 -10.45 10.54 -4.12
CA SER A 58 -11.83 10.77 -4.52
C SER A 58 -12.41 12.00 -3.85
N TYR A 59 -13.25 12.75 -4.58
CA TYR A 59 -13.85 13.98 -4.06
C TYR A 59 -14.96 13.66 -3.06
N LYS A 60 -14.99 14.44 -1.97
CA LYS A 60 -16.06 14.42 -0.98
C LYS A 60 -16.48 15.85 -0.65
N PRO A 61 -17.79 16.16 -0.57
CA PRO A 61 -18.26 17.53 -0.31
C PRO A 61 -17.75 18.14 1.00
N ASN A 62 -17.41 17.31 1.98
CA ASN A 62 -16.91 17.77 3.29
C ASN A 62 -15.43 18.16 3.31
N LEU A 63 -14.76 18.17 2.16
CA LEU A 63 -13.34 18.57 2.09
C LEU A 63 -13.15 20.10 2.27
N GLY A 64 -14.22 20.90 2.16
CA GLY A 64 -14.14 22.35 2.26
C GLY A 64 -13.63 23.04 1.00
N ILE A 65 -13.52 22.32 -0.10
CA ILE A 65 -13.13 22.84 -1.43
C ILE A 65 -14.10 22.34 -2.48
N THR A 66 -14.14 23.02 -3.63
CA THR A 66 -14.97 22.57 -4.74
C THR A 66 -14.37 21.35 -5.43
N GLU A 67 -15.20 20.65 -6.20
CA GLU A 67 -14.71 19.50 -6.99
C GLU A 67 -13.65 19.92 -7.99
N ASP A 68 -13.79 21.09 -8.62
CA ASP A 68 -12.80 21.59 -9.57
C ASP A 68 -11.47 21.92 -8.89
N GLU A 69 -11.51 22.51 -7.69
CA GLU A 69 -10.32 22.77 -6.89
C GLU A 69 -9.63 21.45 -6.51
N TRP A 70 -10.42 20.44 -6.13
CA TRP A 70 -9.89 19.12 -5.80
C TRP A 70 -9.22 18.46 -7.01
N LYS A 71 -9.86 18.52 -8.19
CA LYS A 71 -9.28 17.98 -9.44
C LYS A 71 -7.93 18.59 -9.74
N GLU A 72 -7.81 19.90 -9.56
CA GLU A 72 -6.55 20.62 -9.77
C GLU A 72 -5.48 20.17 -8.78
N LYS A 73 -5.84 20.00 -7.50
CA LYS A 73 -4.91 19.49 -6.48
C LYS A 73 -4.42 18.08 -6.81
N VAL A 74 -5.32 17.18 -7.22
CA VAL A 74 -4.96 15.81 -7.60
C VAL A 74 -4.03 15.81 -8.80
N LYS A 75 -4.31 16.63 -9.81
CA LYS A 75 -3.50 16.75 -11.01
C LYS A 75 -2.06 17.16 -10.68
N ASN A 76 -1.88 18.08 -9.74
CA ASN A 76 -0.58 18.64 -9.39
C ASN A 76 0.14 17.87 -8.28
N SER A 77 -0.53 16.94 -7.62
CA SER A 77 0.07 16.20 -6.51
C SER A 77 0.91 15.03 -6.97
N LEU A 78 2.05 14.82 -6.30
CA LEU A 78 2.88 13.62 -6.47
C LEU A 78 2.41 12.46 -5.58
N VAL A 79 1.52 12.73 -4.63
CA VAL A 79 1.04 11.73 -3.66
C VAL A 79 -0.47 11.79 -3.55
N ARG A 80 -1.10 10.63 -3.66
CA ARG A 80 -2.53 10.47 -3.41
C ARG A 80 -2.74 9.53 -2.25
N CYS A 81 -3.80 9.76 -1.47
CA CYS A 81 -4.21 8.80 -0.44
C CYS A 81 -5.61 8.27 -0.71
N GLN A 82 -5.80 7.01 -0.36
CA GLN A 82 -7.08 6.33 -0.47
C GLN A 82 -7.32 5.57 0.83
N TRP A 83 -8.54 5.60 1.33
CA TRP A 83 -8.93 4.87 2.52
C TRP A 83 -9.83 3.71 2.12
N ASP A 84 -9.41 2.49 2.46
CA ASP A 84 -10.13 1.27 2.13
C ASP A 84 -10.62 0.58 3.40
N PRO A 85 -11.72 -0.20 3.34
CA PRO A 85 -12.07 -1.04 4.46
C PRO A 85 -10.93 -2.01 4.79
N GLU A 86 -10.56 -2.07 6.08
CA GLU A 86 -9.58 -3.06 6.52
C GLU A 86 -10.19 -4.47 6.43
N ARG A 87 -9.34 -5.47 6.31
CA ARG A 87 -9.75 -6.87 6.13
C ARG A 87 -9.26 -7.74 7.28
N ASP A 88 -10.03 -8.80 7.59
CA ASP A 88 -9.57 -9.82 8.52
C ASP A 88 -8.74 -10.89 7.78
N ILE A 89 -8.33 -11.95 8.48
CA ILE A 89 -7.50 -13.01 7.89
C ILE A 89 -8.24 -13.80 6.80
N TYR A 90 -9.56 -13.72 6.75
CA TYR A 90 -10.39 -14.38 5.73
C TYR A 90 -10.76 -13.44 4.58
N GLY A 91 -10.26 -12.22 4.58
CA GLY A 91 -10.54 -11.22 3.55
C GLY A 91 -11.88 -10.50 3.70
N LYS A 92 -12.55 -10.64 4.84
CA LYS A 92 -13.81 -9.93 5.09
C LYS A 92 -13.55 -8.49 5.53
N PRO A 93 -14.38 -7.52 5.07
CA PRO A 93 -14.23 -6.14 5.53
C PRO A 93 -14.58 -6.03 7.02
N ILE A 94 -13.85 -5.19 7.73
CA ILE A 94 -14.09 -4.91 9.13
C ILE A 94 -14.36 -3.42 9.34
N GLY A 95 -14.84 -3.03 10.52
CA GLY A 95 -15.37 -1.70 10.79
C GLY A 95 -14.40 -0.54 10.83
N ARG A 96 -13.11 -0.77 10.54
CA ARG A 96 -12.10 0.28 10.46
C ARG A 96 -11.52 0.37 9.06
N ARG A 97 -10.82 1.46 8.76
CA ARG A 97 -10.20 1.68 7.45
C ARG A 97 -8.69 1.71 7.56
N SER A 98 -8.03 1.38 6.45
CA SER A 98 -6.59 1.48 6.31
C SER A 98 -6.22 2.33 5.11
N ILE A 99 -5.09 3.02 5.21
CA ILE A 99 -4.63 3.95 4.17
C ILE A 99 -3.86 3.22 3.08
N GLN A 100 -3.99 3.72 1.85
CA GLN A 100 -3.16 3.36 0.71
C GLN A 100 -2.60 4.65 0.13
N LEU A 101 -1.30 4.67 -0.15
CA LEU A 101 -0.63 5.86 -0.66
C LEU A 101 -0.07 5.58 -2.05
N GLY A 102 -0.49 6.39 -3.02
CA GLY A 102 0.04 6.33 -4.38
C GLY A 102 1.05 7.44 -4.57
N ILE A 103 2.25 7.10 -5.03
CA ILE A 103 3.32 8.06 -5.32
C ILE A 103 3.71 8.00 -6.79
N ARG A 104 4.08 9.14 -7.35
CA ARG A 104 4.49 9.24 -8.75
C ARG A 104 5.60 10.26 -8.94
N GLY A 105 6.22 10.26 -10.13
CA GLY A 105 7.22 11.25 -10.50
C GLY A 105 8.41 11.26 -9.56
N GLU A 106 8.82 12.45 -9.15
CA GLU A 106 9.96 12.63 -8.25
C GLU A 106 9.80 11.90 -6.92
N ALA A 107 8.56 11.73 -6.44
CA ALA A 107 8.29 10.99 -5.22
C ALA A 107 8.69 9.52 -5.34
N VAL A 108 8.51 8.90 -6.52
CA VAL A 108 8.95 7.52 -6.75
C VAL A 108 10.47 7.43 -6.71
N ILE A 109 11.15 8.40 -7.32
CA ILE A 109 12.62 8.45 -7.34
C ILE A 109 13.16 8.55 -5.91
N LYS A 110 12.60 9.43 -5.10
CA LYS A 110 12.98 9.56 -3.67
C LYS A 110 12.67 8.29 -2.89
N TYR A 111 11.53 7.67 -3.15
CA TYR A 111 11.13 6.43 -2.51
C TYR A 111 12.18 5.34 -2.73
N VAL A 112 12.57 5.13 -3.98
CA VAL A 112 13.55 4.09 -4.34
C VAL A 112 14.95 4.42 -3.80
N ASN A 113 15.39 5.67 -3.94
CA ASN A 113 16.77 6.05 -3.65
C ASN A 113 17.04 6.50 -2.21
N GLU A 114 16.05 7.05 -1.53
CA GLU A 114 16.26 7.70 -0.24
C GLU A 114 15.40 7.13 0.88
N TRP A 115 14.16 6.75 0.60
CA TRP A 115 13.18 6.41 1.65
C TRP A 115 13.17 4.95 2.03
N ILE A 116 13.50 4.05 1.11
CA ILE A 116 13.53 2.62 1.40
C ILE A 116 14.76 2.30 2.24
N VAL A 117 14.54 1.63 3.37
CA VAL A 117 15.62 1.17 4.25
C VAL A 117 15.97 -0.28 3.93
N LYS A 118 14.95 -1.10 3.69
CA LYS A 118 15.14 -2.54 3.49
C LYS A 118 13.98 -3.11 2.68
N ILE A 119 14.29 -4.06 1.82
CA ILE A 119 13.29 -4.85 1.08
C ILE A 119 13.49 -6.31 1.48
N THR A 120 12.41 -6.97 1.91
CA THR A 120 12.44 -8.37 2.30
C THR A 120 11.37 -9.13 1.53
N ASP A 121 11.76 -10.21 0.85
CA ASP A 121 10.81 -11.11 0.22
C ASP A 121 10.20 -12.01 1.30
N ILE A 122 8.92 -11.84 1.56
CA ILE A 122 8.20 -12.60 2.59
C ILE A 122 7.24 -13.63 2.01
N THR A 123 7.40 -13.95 0.72
CA THR A 123 6.49 -14.87 0.02
C THR A 123 6.36 -16.21 0.74
N ASP A 124 7.47 -16.81 1.17
CA ASP A 124 7.44 -18.10 1.86
C ASP A 124 6.74 -18.00 3.22
N ASP A 125 6.98 -16.94 3.97
CA ASP A 125 6.31 -16.68 5.24
C ASP A 125 4.80 -16.52 5.05
N VAL A 126 4.39 -15.80 3.99
CA VAL A 126 2.97 -15.61 3.63
C VAL A 126 2.31 -16.96 3.38
N LYS A 127 2.95 -17.84 2.62
CA LYS A 127 2.42 -19.17 2.32
C LYS A 127 2.29 -20.05 3.57
N LYS A 128 3.25 -19.96 4.48
CA LYS A 128 3.21 -20.69 5.76
C LYS A 128 2.06 -20.20 6.64
N ILE A 129 1.86 -18.90 6.71
CA ILE A 129 0.75 -18.32 7.48
C ILE A 129 -0.59 -18.80 6.90
N LYS A 130 -0.75 -18.71 5.58
CA LYS A 130 -1.97 -19.17 4.91
C LYS A 130 -2.24 -20.66 5.18
N GLN A 131 -1.21 -21.48 5.13
CA GLN A 131 -1.33 -22.91 5.42
C GLN A 131 -1.82 -23.14 6.85
N SER A 132 -1.31 -22.37 7.83
CA SER A 132 -1.75 -22.47 9.22
C SER A 132 -3.21 -22.02 9.39
N ILE A 133 -3.66 -21.03 8.66
CA ILE A 133 -5.06 -20.58 8.65
C ILE A 133 -5.95 -21.71 8.11
N ASP A 134 -5.58 -22.30 6.98
CA ASP A 134 -6.35 -23.38 6.34
C ASP A 134 -6.41 -24.65 7.20
N ASN A 135 -5.35 -24.91 7.96
CA ASN A 135 -5.27 -26.06 8.87
C ASN A 135 -5.91 -25.79 10.25
N GLY A 136 -6.36 -24.57 10.50
CA GLY A 136 -6.93 -24.21 11.80
C GLY A 136 -5.91 -24.09 12.93
N THR A 137 -4.61 -24.00 12.61
CA THR A 137 -3.54 -23.91 13.61
C THR A 137 -3.02 -22.48 13.81
N PHE A 138 -3.53 -21.53 13.03
CA PHE A 138 -3.11 -20.13 13.15
C PHE A 138 -3.56 -19.53 14.48
N LYS A 139 -2.62 -18.83 15.13
CA LYS A 139 -2.91 -18.07 16.36
C LYS A 139 -2.58 -16.60 16.11
N GLU A 140 -3.56 -15.73 16.26
CA GLU A 140 -3.34 -14.30 16.24
C GLU A 140 -2.62 -13.87 17.50
N SER A 141 -1.48 -13.20 17.32
CA SER A 141 -0.66 -12.71 18.44
C SER A 141 -0.47 -11.19 18.40
N PHE A 142 -1.36 -10.52 17.72
CA PHE A 142 -1.30 -9.06 17.58
C PHE A 142 -1.97 -8.34 18.74
#